data_db0a0f505b14cad990f9c272f57b46eb
#
_entry.id   db0a0f505b14cad990f9c272f57b46eb
#
_cell.length_a   1.000
_cell.length_b   1.000
_cell.length_c   1.000
_cell.angle_alpha   90.00
_cell.angle_beta   90.00
_cell.angle_gamma   90.00
#
_symmetry.space_group_name_H-M   'P 1'
#
loop_
_entity.id
_entity.type
_entity.pdbx_description
1 polymer ?
#
loop_
_entity_poly.entity_id
_entity_poly.type
_entity_poly.pdbx_seq_one_letter_code
_entity_poly.pdbx_strand_id
1 'polypeptide(L)'
;MINFKNLFSGQSVLEEVDSPINGKITVVKSLALGTYFQVGKLTQSGGVVFDIWKTTLNKVRSMVTEPNNILILGLGGGSCAKISRKLWPYTHLTGVDFDKTIVELGKKYLGLDEVNADIVVSDAYEYVKSVSNEKKEYNLIIVDLYVGQEFPVIFESDGFLENVKKALSQNGLVVFNRLYFGEKRPQTVKFFNKLQKFFSKVEYFYPEANVMLICTK
;
A
#
# COMPACT_ATOMS: atom_id res chain seq x y z
N MET A 1 5.39 -4.70 35.17
CA MET A 1 4.78 -6.04 35.37
C MET A 1 4.80 -6.79 34.05
N ILE A 2 5.60 -7.85 33.92
CA ILE A 2 5.67 -8.68 32.70
C ILE A 2 4.37 -9.46 32.62
N ASN A 3 3.59 -9.22 31.57
CA ASN A 3 2.29 -9.86 31.38
C ASN A 3 2.52 -11.31 30.87
N PHE A 4 2.45 -12.28 31.76
CA PHE A 4 2.73 -13.71 31.51
C PHE A 4 1.84 -14.33 30.41
N LYS A 5 0.73 -13.71 30.03
CA LYS A 5 -0.13 -14.18 28.92
C LYS A 5 0.55 -14.10 27.55
N ASN A 6 1.54 -13.24 27.36
CA ASN A 6 2.22 -13.05 26.07
C ASN A 6 3.36 -14.08 25.84
N LEU A 7 3.80 -14.79 26.88
CA LEU A 7 4.90 -15.76 26.75
C LEU A 7 4.52 -17.02 25.97
N PHE A 8 3.23 -17.37 25.94
CA PHE A 8 2.72 -18.56 25.23
C PHE A 8 2.19 -18.28 23.82
N SER A 9 2.00 -16.99 23.43
CA SER A 9 1.47 -16.64 22.11
C SER A 9 2.55 -16.45 21.04
N GLY A 10 3.84 -16.47 21.40
CA GLY A 10 4.94 -16.14 20.48
C GLY A 10 4.89 -14.71 19.94
N GLN A 11 4.14 -13.82 20.61
CA GLN A 11 3.99 -12.42 20.26
C GLN A 11 4.31 -11.51 21.42
N SER A 12 4.92 -10.36 21.15
CA SER A 12 5.16 -9.30 22.12
C SER A 12 4.81 -7.93 21.54
N VAL A 13 4.17 -7.09 22.35
CA VAL A 13 3.94 -5.68 22.01
C VAL A 13 5.22 -4.92 22.28
N LEU A 14 5.74 -4.24 21.26
CA LEU A 14 6.95 -3.43 21.37
C LEU A 14 6.61 -1.99 21.73
N GLU A 15 5.53 -1.44 21.14
CA GLU A 15 5.10 -0.07 21.34
C GLU A 15 3.62 0.09 21.04
N GLU A 16 2.95 1.02 21.70
CA GLU A 16 1.62 1.49 21.37
C GLU A 16 1.65 3.01 21.23
N VAL A 17 1.13 3.54 20.11
CA VAL A 17 1.13 4.98 19.80
C VAL A 17 -0.23 5.37 19.28
N ASP A 18 -0.73 6.53 19.71
CA ASP A 18 -1.95 7.09 19.16
C ASP A 18 -1.63 7.96 17.93
N SER A 19 -2.24 7.61 16.80
CA SER A 19 -2.22 8.40 15.57
C SER A 19 -3.52 9.20 15.46
N PRO A 20 -3.45 10.47 15.04
CA PRO A 20 -4.65 11.26 14.77
C PRO A 20 -5.46 10.73 13.58
N ILE A 21 -4.87 9.89 12.74
CA ILE A 21 -5.49 9.34 11.51
C ILE A 21 -5.98 7.91 11.75
N ASN A 22 -5.09 7.03 12.23
CA ASN A 22 -5.38 5.60 12.38
C ASN A 22 -5.83 5.21 13.79
N GLY A 23 -5.90 6.17 14.73
CA GLY A 23 -6.14 5.86 16.12
C GLY A 23 -4.97 5.09 16.73
N LYS A 24 -5.26 4.14 17.61
CA LYS A 24 -4.23 3.37 18.31
C LYS A 24 -3.54 2.40 17.37
N ILE A 25 -2.25 2.61 17.17
CA ILE A 25 -1.34 1.71 16.42
C ILE A 25 -0.54 0.89 17.44
N THR A 26 -0.58 -0.43 17.32
CA THR A 26 0.21 -1.34 18.13
C THR A 26 1.32 -1.96 17.28
N VAL A 27 2.56 -1.80 17.70
CA VAL A 27 3.72 -2.47 17.09
C VAL A 27 3.91 -3.82 17.77
N VAL A 28 3.81 -4.88 17.00
CA VAL A 28 3.89 -6.27 17.49
C VAL A 28 5.10 -6.96 16.87
N LYS A 29 5.86 -7.69 17.69
CA LYS A 29 6.86 -8.65 17.24
C LYS A 29 6.33 -10.05 17.42
N SER A 30 6.30 -10.82 16.34
CA SER A 30 5.86 -12.22 16.31
C SER A 30 6.99 -13.13 15.85
N LEU A 31 7.10 -14.32 16.43
CA LEU A 31 8.05 -15.34 15.96
C LEU A 31 7.73 -15.85 14.56
N ALA A 32 6.43 -15.92 14.21
CA ALA A 32 5.98 -16.43 12.91
C ALA A 32 5.95 -15.35 11.83
N LEU A 33 5.53 -14.10 12.17
CA LEU A 33 5.24 -13.05 11.20
C LEU A 33 6.26 -11.89 11.19
N GLY A 34 7.27 -11.96 12.07
CA GLY A 34 8.20 -10.85 12.24
C GLY A 34 7.55 -9.65 12.94
N THR A 35 8.05 -8.45 12.66
CA THR A 35 7.47 -7.21 13.19
C THR A 35 6.39 -6.67 12.26
N TYR A 36 5.26 -6.25 12.83
CA TYR A 36 4.14 -5.68 12.08
C TYR A 36 3.38 -4.63 12.90
N PHE A 37 2.61 -3.80 12.21
CA PHE A 37 1.73 -2.80 12.79
C PHE A 37 0.29 -3.24 12.72
N GLN A 38 -0.45 -3.04 13.79
CA GLN A 38 -1.84 -3.40 13.94
C GLN A 38 -2.66 -2.19 14.36
N VAL A 39 -3.80 -1.99 13.68
CA VAL A 39 -4.85 -1.04 14.06
C VAL A 39 -6.12 -1.84 14.30
N GLY A 40 -6.62 -1.82 15.53
CA GLY A 40 -7.69 -2.73 15.93
C GLY A 40 -7.28 -4.20 15.78
N LYS A 41 -7.93 -4.93 14.85
CA LYS A 41 -7.62 -6.34 14.55
C LYS A 41 -6.90 -6.54 13.21
N LEU A 42 -6.60 -5.47 12.47
CA LEU A 42 -6.00 -5.57 11.15
C LEU A 42 -4.53 -5.21 11.17
N THR A 43 -3.74 -6.01 10.47
CA THR A 43 -2.35 -5.67 10.13
C THR A 43 -2.35 -4.59 9.05
N GLN A 44 -1.62 -3.50 9.30
CA GLN A 44 -1.47 -2.37 8.36
C GLN A 44 -0.14 -2.40 7.61
N SER A 45 0.92 -2.92 8.22
CA SER A 45 2.25 -3.01 7.61
C SER A 45 3.06 -4.13 8.25
N GLY A 46 3.95 -4.75 7.49
CA GLY A 46 4.68 -5.95 7.94
C GLY A 46 3.80 -7.19 7.96
N GLY A 47 4.27 -8.28 8.58
CA GLY A 47 3.51 -9.51 8.75
C GLY A 47 2.84 -9.99 7.44
N VAL A 48 1.58 -10.38 7.52
CA VAL A 48 0.80 -10.87 6.38
C VAL A 48 0.68 -9.86 5.22
N VAL A 49 0.64 -8.56 5.52
CA VAL A 49 0.60 -7.51 4.48
C VAL A 49 1.86 -7.51 3.63
N PHE A 50 3.02 -7.78 4.25
CA PHE A 50 4.27 -7.93 3.51
C PHE A 50 4.20 -9.10 2.53
N ASP A 51 3.66 -10.26 2.94
CA ASP A 51 3.57 -11.45 2.08
C ASP A 51 2.56 -11.26 0.94
N ILE A 52 1.42 -10.63 1.21
CA ILE A 52 0.42 -10.24 0.20
C ILE A 52 1.09 -9.38 -0.88
N TRP A 53 1.79 -8.32 -0.50
CA TRP A 53 2.46 -7.43 -1.45
C TRP A 53 3.65 -8.08 -2.14
N LYS A 54 4.41 -8.93 -1.45
CA LYS A 54 5.51 -9.69 -2.06
C LYS A 54 4.99 -10.61 -3.18
N THR A 55 3.90 -11.33 -2.95
CA THR A 55 3.25 -12.17 -3.95
C THR A 55 2.75 -11.33 -5.13
N THR A 56 2.11 -10.19 -4.84
CA THR A 56 1.58 -9.26 -5.84
C THR A 56 2.69 -8.67 -6.71
N LEU A 57 3.73 -8.09 -6.09
CA LEU A 57 4.78 -7.42 -6.84
C LEU A 57 5.67 -8.39 -7.63
N ASN A 58 5.82 -9.64 -7.18
CA ASN A 58 6.44 -10.69 -8.00
C ASN A 58 5.61 -10.99 -9.26
N LYS A 59 4.27 -10.99 -9.18
CA LYS A 59 3.39 -11.10 -10.35
C LYS A 59 3.54 -9.88 -11.25
N VAL A 60 3.51 -8.67 -10.68
CA VAL A 60 3.64 -7.40 -11.43
C VAL A 60 5.00 -7.30 -12.13
N ARG A 61 6.08 -7.85 -11.56
CA ARG A 61 7.42 -7.85 -12.15
C ARG A 61 7.46 -8.47 -13.54
N SER A 62 6.62 -9.46 -13.81
CA SER A 62 6.52 -10.05 -15.16
C SER A 62 5.85 -9.13 -16.19
N MET A 63 5.19 -8.08 -15.73
CA MET A 63 4.44 -7.12 -16.56
C MET A 63 5.18 -5.78 -16.70
N VAL A 64 6.00 -5.41 -15.69
CA VAL A 64 6.85 -4.20 -15.69
C VAL A 64 8.27 -4.63 -15.36
N THR A 65 9.13 -4.69 -16.35
CA THR A 65 10.46 -5.30 -16.20
C THR A 65 11.43 -4.39 -15.46
N GLU A 66 11.56 -3.14 -15.88
CA GLU A 66 12.50 -2.15 -15.32
C GLU A 66 11.82 -0.79 -15.20
N PRO A 67 11.00 -0.57 -14.15
CA PRO A 67 10.37 0.72 -13.95
C PRO A 67 11.39 1.77 -13.53
N ASN A 68 11.43 2.91 -14.22
CA ASN A 68 12.25 4.05 -13.82
C ASN A 68 11.67 4.71 -12.57
N ASN A 69 10.34 4.86 -12.51
CA ASN A 69 9.65 5.54 -11.42
C ASN A 69 8.51 4.67 -10.88
N ILE A 70 8.45 4.49 -9.57
CA ILE A 70 7.34 3.83 -8.86
C ILE A 70 6.76 4.82 -7.85
N LEU A 71 5.43 4.94 -7.85
CA LEU A 71 4.66 5.70 -6.86
C LEU A 71 3.88 4.75 -5.95
N ILE A 72 3.98 4.95 -4.66
CA ILE A 72 3.23 4.21 -3.64
C ILE A 72 2.32 5.22 -2.93
N LEU A 73 1.01 5.09 -3.14
CA LEU A 73 -0.04 5.84 -2.46
C LEU A 73 -0.58 4.97 -1.32
N GLY A 74 -0.32 5.38 -0.09
CA GLY A 74 -0.47 4.57 1.12
C GLY A 74 0.83 3.81 1.43
N LEU A 75 1.88 4.56 1.84
CA LEU A 75 3.19 3.98 2.14
C LEU A 75 3.17 3.09 3.38
N GLY A 76 2.36 3.50 4.38
CA GLY A 76 2.32 2.84 5.69
C GLY A 76 3.71 2.73 6.32
N GLY A 77 4.02 1.57 6.87
CA GLY A 77 5.36 1.26 7.40
C GLY A 77 6.38 0.84 6.34
N GLY A 78 6.06 0.95 5.03
CA GLY A 78 7.02 0.76 3.95
C GLY A 78 7.13 -0.64 3.38
N SER A 79 6.17 -1.54 3.60
CA SER A 79 6.20 -2.91 3.07
C SER A 79 6.37 -2.93 1.55
N CYS A 80 5.53 -2.17 0.81
CA CYS A 80 5.61 -2.06 -0.65
C CYS A 80 6.94 -1.48 -1.11
N ALA A 81 7.43 -0.42 -0.44
CA ALA A 81 8.69 0.23 -0.79
C ALA A 81 9.88 -0.73 -0.64
N LYS A 82 9.94 -1.47 0.46
CA LYS A 82 10.99 -2.47 0.73
C LYS A 82 11.01 -3.59 -0.31
N ILE A 83 9.84 -4.11 -0.69
CA ILE A 83 9.72 -5.14 -1.72
C ILE A 83 10.12 -4.57 -3.09
N SER A 84 9.62 -3.36 -3.44
CA SER A 84 9.94 -2.69 -4.70
C SER A 84 11.45 -2.45 -4.85
N ARG A 85 12.12 -1.95 -3.80
CA ARG A 85 13.58 -1.75 -3.81
C ARG A 85 14.34 -3.05 -4.04
N LYS A 86 13.87 -4.17 -3.46
CA LYS A 86 14.48 -5.49 -3.68
C LYS A 86 14.28 -6.01 -5.11
N LEU A 87 13.11 -5.77 -5.71
CA LEU A 87 12.79 -6.24 -7.05
C LEU A 87 13.40 -5.37 -8.15
N TRP A 88 13.50 -4.06 -7.90
CA TRP A 88 14.00 -3.04 -8.82
C TRP A 88 14.97 -2.10 -8.10
N PRO A 89 16.23 -2.51 -7.96
CA PRO A 89 17.21 -1.78 -7.12
C PRO A 89 17.49 -0.34 -7.57
N TYR A 90 17.35 -0.06 -8.86
CA TYR A 90 17.73 1.23 -9.46
C TYR A 90 16.54 2.16 -9.73
N THR A 91 15.31 1.72 -9.41
CA THR A 91 14.11 2.53 -9.60
C THR A 91 14.07 3.72 -8.65
N HIS A 92 13.48 4.82 -9.10
CA HIS A 92 13.14 5.95 -8.25
C HIS A 92 11.82 5.65 -7.54
N LEU A 93 11.85 5.57 -6.21
CA LEU A 93 10.68 5.27 -5.39
C LEU A 93 10.16 6.54 -4.73
N THR A 94 8.88 6.82 -4.90
CA THR A 94 8.16 7.84 -4.14
C THR A 94 7.07 7.17 -3.32
N GLY A 95 7.09 7.38 -2.01
CA GLY A 95 6.06 6.89 -1.09
C GLY A 95 5.28 8.03 -0.46
N VAL A 96 3.96 8.01 -0.59
CA VAL A 96 3.06 9.02 -0.04
C VAL A 96 2.21 8.40 1.04
N ASP A 97 2.14 9.03 2.21
CA ASP A 97 1.23 8.66 3.28
C ASP A 97 0.72 9.91 3.99
N PHE A 98 -0.51 9.86 4.46
CA PHE A 98 -1.10 10.96 5.21
C PHE A 98 -0.77 10.90 6.71
N ASP A 99 -0.47 9.71 7.23
CA ASP A 99 -0.16 9.48 8.63
C ASP A 99 1.35 9.49 8.90
N LYS A 100 1.86 10.63 9.35
CA LYS A 100 3.26 10.77 9.74
C LYS A 100 3.66 9.75 10.83
N THR A 101 2.73 9.39 11.74
CA THR A 101 3.01 8.47 12.84
C THR A 101 3.37 7.09 12.32
N ILE A 102 2.59 6.54 11.34
CA ILE A 102 2.87 5.22 10.78
C ILE A 102 4.18 5.20 9.98
N VAL A 103 4.52 6.31 9.32
CA VAL A 103 5.80 6.46 8.60
C VAL A 103 6.98 6.42 9.58
N GLU A 104 6.92 7.17 10.68
CA GLU A 104 7.99 7.19 11.69
C GLU A 104 8.15 5.81 12.37
N LEU A 105 7.04 5.12 12.65
CA LEU A 105 7.09 3.74 13.13
C LEU A 105 7.73 2.81 12.08
N GLY A 106 7.44 3.01 10.79
CA GLY A 106 8.05 2.28 9.69
C GLY A 106 9.57 2.41 9.65
N LYS A 107 10.08 3.63 9.82
CA LYS A 107 11.52 3.89 9.95
C LYS A 107 12.10 3.18 11.17
N LYS A 108 11.46 3.32 12.33
CA LYS A 108 11.95 2.77 13.60
C LYS A 108 11.96 1.25 13.65
N TYR A 109 10.96 0.57 13.06
CA TYR A 109 10.73 -0.86 13.31
C TYR A 109 10.77 -1.73 12.06
N LEU A 110 10.56 -1.17 10.87
CA LEU A 110 10.48 -1.94 9.62
C LEU A 110 11.60 -1.61 8.62
N GLY A 111 12.57 -0.75 9.00
CA GLY A 111 13.70 -0.39 8.15
C GLY A 111 13.31 0.43 6.92
N LEU A 112 12.29 1.30 7.06
CA LEU A 112 11.85 2.15 5.96
C LEU A 112 12.89 3.20 5.56
N ASP A 113 13.70 3.68 6.50
CA ASP A 113 14.81 4.61 6.28
C ASP A 113 15.95 4.02 5.43
N GLU A 114 16.10 2.70 5.40
CA GLU A 114 17.09 2.00 4.59
C GLU A 114 16.66 1.81 3.13
N VAL A 115 15.40 2.12 2.80
CA VAL A 115 14.83 1.83 1.46
C VAL A 115 15.30 2.80 0.39
N ASN A 116 15.82 3.98 0.75
CA ASN A 116 16.17 5.06 -0.17
C ASN A 116 15.00 5.45 -1.08
N ALA A 117 13.88 5.86 -0.47
CA ALA A 117 12.67 6.33 -1.12
C ALA A 117 12.41 7.80 -0.75
N ASP A 118 11.88 8.58 -1.69
CA ASP A 118 11.32 9.89 -1.39
C ASP A 118 10.01 9.72 -0.62
N ILE A 119 10.01 10.10 0.63
CA ILE A 119 8.84 9.97 1.51
C ILE A 119 8.15 11.32 1.61
N VAL A 120 6.89 11.37 1.21
CA VAL A 120 6.05 12.57 1.23
C VAL A 120 4.87 12.37 2.18
N VAL A 121 4.80 13.17 3.24
CA VAL A 121 3.63 13.19 4.13
C VAL A 121 2.59 14.14 3.53
N SER A 122 1.59 13.58 2.85
CA SER A 122 0.57 14.31 2.12
C SER A 122 -0.68 13.46 1.89
N ASP A 123 -1.80 14.12 1.60
CA ASP A 123 -2.98 13.46 1.06
C ASP A 123 -2.68 12.89 -0.33
N ALA A 124 -3.07 11.61 -0.55
CA ALA A 124 -2.77 10.89 -1.78
C ALA A 124 -3.52 11.47 -3.00
N TYR A 125 -4.74 12.01 -2.81
CA TYR A 125 -5.50 12.63 -3.88
C TYR A 125 -4.82 13.93 -4.34
N GLU A 126 -4.46 14.81 -3.42
CA GLU A 126 -3.80 16.06 -3.74
C GLU A 126 -2.41 15.82 -4.35
N TYR A 127 -1.69 14.82 -3.85
CA TYR A 127 -0.40 14.46 -4.41
C TYR A 127 -0.52 13.99 -5.87
N VAL A 128 -1.41 13.01 -6.16
CA VAL A 128 -1.53 12.50 -7.53
C VAL A 128 -2.06 13.55 -8.50
N LYS A 129 -2.89 14.48 -8.03
CA LYS A 129 -3.37 15.62 -8.80
C LYS A 129 -2.23 16.58 -9.15
N SER A 130 -1.34 16.89 -8.19
CA SER A 130 -0.16 17.72 -8.42
C SER A 130 0.75 17.11 -9.48
N VAL A 131 1.19 15.86 -9.29
CA VAL A 131 2.11 15.21 -10.23
C VAL A 131 1.51 15.01 -11.62
N SER A 132 0.18 14.82 -11.72
CA SER A 132 -0.50 14.74 -13.01
C SER A 132 -0.49 16.08 -13.77
N ASN A 133 -0.62 17.19 -13.05
CA ASN A 133 -0.54 18.55 -13.63
C ASN A 133 0.90 18.89 -14.06
N GLU A 134 1.90 18.40 -13.31
CA GLU A 134 3.33 18.56 -13.62
C GLU A 134 3.79 17.62 -14.75
N LYS A 135 2.90 16.74 -15.24
CA LYS A 135 3.19 15.70 -16.26
C LYS A 135 4.31 14.75 -15.82
N LYS A 136 4.46 14.54 -14.51
CA LYS A 136 5.37 13.53 -13.97
C LYS A 136 4.76 12.16 -14.18
N GLU A 137 5.52 11.23 -14.76
CA GLU A 137 5.04 9.91 -15.12
C GLU A 137 5.67 8.80 -14.28
N TYR A 138 4.87 7.78 -13.98
CA TYR A 138 5.25 6.59 -13.24
C TYR A 138 4.98 5.33 -14.06
N ASN A 139 5.91 4.39 -14.02
CA ASN A 139 5.74 3.10 -14.71
C ASN A 139 4.88 2.14 -13.89
N LEU A 140 4.88 2.30 -12.56
CA LEU A 140 4.05 1.55 -11.63
C LEU A 140 3.49 2.49 -10.56
N ILE A 141 2.18 2.45 -10.36
CA ILE A 141 1.50 3.10 -9.24
C ILE A 141 0.88 2.01 -8.37
N ILE A 142 1.18 2.02 -7.08
CA ILE A 142 0.60 1.14 -6.07
C ILE A 142 -0.37 1.96 -5.25
N VAL A 143 -1.62 1.49 -5.13
CA VAL A 143 -2.68 2.16 -4.37
C VAL A 143 -3.12 1.25 -3.23
N ASP A 144 -2.69 1.59 -2.01
CA ASP A 144 -2.97 0.87 -0.76
C ASP A 144 -3.53 1.82 0.31
N LEU A 145 -4.62 2.49 -0.03
CA LEU A 145 -5.20 3.59 0.75
C LEU A 145 -6.32 3.08 1.67
N TYR A 146 -5.98 2.83 2.91
CA TYR A 146 -6.93 2.39 3.94
C TYR A 146 -6.89 3.27 5.17
N VAL A 147 -8.07 3.47 5.78
CA VAL A 147 -8.22 3.96 7.14
C VAL A 147 -8.95 2.85 7.91
N GLY A 148 -8.21 2.13 8.74
CA GLY A 148 -8.72 0.90 9.35
C GLY A 148 -9.07 -0.15 8.28
N GLN A 149 -10.36 -0.50 8.16
CA GLN A 149 -10.88 -1.47 7.16
C GLN A 149 -11.53 -0.80 5.95
N GLU A 150 -11.60 0.51 5.93
CA GLU A 150 -12.31 1.23 4.89
C GLU A 150 -11.34 1.75 3.83
N PHE A 151 -11.70 1.55 2.58
CA PHE A 151 -11.09 2.24 1.44
C PHE A 151 -11.91 3.51 1.19
N PRO A 152 -11.38 4.72 1.44
CA PRO A 152 -12.17 5.95 1.35
C PRO A 152 -12.71 6.18 -0.06
N VAL A 153 -14.02 6.50 -0.15
CA VAL A 153 -14.76 6.63 -1.43
C VAL A 153 -14.15 7.70 -2.35
N ILE A 154 -13.46 8.69 -1.80
CA ILE A 154 -12.78 9.73 -2.59
C ILE A 154 -11.76 9.12 -3.57
N PHE A 155 -11.10 8.02 -3.20
CA PHE A 155 -10.14 7.32 -4.05
C PHE A 155 -10.80 6.40 -5.09
N GLU A 156 -12.14 6.31 -5.08
CA GLU A 156 -12.94 5.72 -6.16
C GLU A 156 -13.53 6.79 -7.10
N SER A 157 -13.34 8.09 -6.83
CA SER A 157 -13.89 9.18 -7.65
C SER A 157 -13.28 9.21 -9.05
N ASP A 158 -14.06 9.71 -10.01
CA ASP A 158 -13.60 9.85 -11.40
C ASP A 158 -12.35 10.74 -11.46
N GLY A 159 -12.35 11.85 -10.72
CA GLY A 159 -11.21 12.77 -10.67
C GLY A 159 -9.92 12.12 -10.14
N PHE A 160 -9.99 11.25 -9.12
CA PHE A 160 -8.84 10.50 -8.65
C PHE A 160 -8.32 9.53 -9.72
N LEU A 161 -9.23 8.76 -10.33
CA LEU A 161 -8.87 7.76 -11.35
C LEU A 161 -8.28 8.41 -12.60
N GLU A 162 -8.80 9.57 -13.03
CA GLU A 162 -8.23 10.36 -14.14
C GLU A 162 -6.82 10.84 -13.81
N ASN A 163 -6.59 11.37 -12.61
CA ASN A 163 -5.26 11.81 -12.18
C ASN A 163 -4.27 10.66 -12.10
N VAL A 164 -4.67 9.50 -11.55
CA VAL A 164 -3.86 8.29 -11.55
C VAL A 164 -3.52 7.86 -12.98
N LYS A 165 -4.52 7.84 -13.88
CA LYS A 165 -4.29 7.50 -15.29
C LYS A 165 -3.34 8.48 -15.98
N LYS A 166 -3.47 9.79 -15.74
CA LYS A 166 -2.57 10.82 -16.30
C LYS A 166 -1.15 10.65 -15.79
N ALA A 167 -0.98 10.32 -14.50
CA ALA A 167 0.33 10.09 -13.88
C ALA A 167 0.98 8.77 -14.31
N LEU A 168 0.28 7.85 -14.98
CA LEU A 168 0.88 6.65 -15.56
C LEU A 168 1.59 6.96 -16.87
N SER A 169 2.77 6.40 -17.08
CA SER A 169 3.43 6.33 -18.39
C SER A 169 2.58 5.51 -19.38
N GLN A 170 2.87 5.59 -20.68
CA GLN A 170 2.04 4.98 -21.73
C GLN A 170 1.84 3.46 -21.54
N ASN A 171 2.85 2.74 -21.05
CA ASN A 171 2.77 1.30 -20.75
C ASN A 171 2.78 1.04 -19.24
N GLY A 172 2.38 2.05 -18.46
CA GLY A 172 2.36 1.97 -17.01
C GLY A 172 1.22 1.12 -16.47
N LEU A 173 1.44 0.57 -15.28
CA LEU A 173 0.46 -0.19 -14.54
C LEU A 173 0.06 0.53 -13.24
N VAL A 174 -1.19 0.40 -12.85
CA VAL A 174 -1.61 0.69 -11.48
C VAL A 174 -2.21 -0.55 -10.84
N VAL A 175 -1.88 -0.75 -9.57
CA VAL A 175 -2.37 -1.86 -8.74
C VAL A 175 -3.16 -1.28 -7.57
N PHE A 176 -4.46 -1.57 -7.52
CA PHE A 176 -5.31 -1.21 -6.38
C PHE A 176 -5.48 -2.41 -5.47
N ASN A 177 -5.11 -2.26 -4.20
CA ASN A 177 -5.40 -3.26 -3.17
C ASN A 177 -6.84 -3.12 -2.69
N ARG A 178 -7.59 -4.24 -2.68
CA ARG A 178 -8.96 -4.28 -2.15
C ARG A 178 -9.14 -5.46 -1.21
N LEU A 179 -9.81 -5.23 -0.08
CA LEU A 179 -10.30 -6.32 0.77
C LEU A 179 -11.42 -7.06 0.04
N TYR A 180 -11.38 -8.41 0.08
CA TYR A 180 -12.29 -9.25 -0.72
C TYR A 180 -12.98 -10.33 0.12
N PHE A 181 -13.59 -9.91 1.22
CA PHE A 181 -14.37 -10.79 2.09
C PHE A 181 -15.71 -10.12 2.44
N GLY A 182 -16.72 -10.95 2.79
CA GLY A 182 -18.03 -10.48 3.23
C GLY A 182 -18.61 -9.38 2.34
N GLU A 183 -19.05 -8.29 2.95
CA GLU A 183 -19.65 -7.13 2.28
C GLU A 183 -18.67 -6.30 1.44
N LYS A 184 -17.35 -6.51 1.58
CA LYS A 184 -16.35 -5.84 0.74
C LYS A 184 -16.34 -6.37 -0.69
N ARG A 185 -16.79 -7.62 -0.93
CA ARG A 185 -16.83 -8.22 -2.28
C ARG A 185 -17.69 -7.43 -3.26
N PRO A 186 -18.99 -7.12 -2.97
CA PRO A 186 -19.81 -6.33 -3.89
C PRO A 186 -19.23 -4.95 -4.18
N GLN A 187 -18.66 -4.29 -3.17
CA GLN A 187 -18.00 -2.99 -3.33
C GLN A 187 -16.81 -3.09 -4.31
N THR A 188 -15.99 -4.13 -4.16
CA THR A 188 -14.84 -4.37 -5.03
C THR A 188 -15.26 -4.69 -6.46
N VAL A 189 -16.31 -5.48 -6.67
CA VAL A 189 -16.86 -5.76 -8.02
C VAL A 189 -17.39 -4.48 -8.68
N LYS A 190 -18.08 -3.63 -7.93
CA LYS A 190 -18.53 -2.32 -8.41
C LYS A 190 -17.36 -1.44 -8.83
N PHE A 191 -16.31 -1.41 -8.02
CA PHE A 191 -15.10 -0.65 -8.31
C PHE A 191 -14.35 -1.21 -9.54
N PHE A 192 -14.23 -2.53 -9.67
CA PHE A 192 -13.68 -3.18 -10.87
C PHE A 192 -14.40 -2.73 -12.14
N ASN A 193 -15.76 -2.79 -12.16
CA ASN A 193 -16.54 -2.37 -13.31
C ASN A 193 -16.36 -0.87 -13.62
N LYS A 194 -16.10 -0.06 -12.61
CA LYS A 194 -15.76 1.35 -12.77
C LYS A 194 -14.38 1.51 -13.41
N LEU A 195 -13.37 0.78 -12.95
CA LEU A 195 -12.01 0.84 -13.50
C LEU A 195 -11.95 0.49 -14.99
N GLN A 196 -12.80 -0.42 -15.46
CA GLN A 196 -12.90 -0.76 -16.89
C GLN A 196 -13.31 0.41 -17.80
N LYS A 197 -13.87 1.50 -17.23
CA LYS A 197 -14.18 2.72 -17.99
C LYS A 197 -12.97 3.64 -18.15
N PHE A 198 -11.96 3.49 -17.30
CA PHE A 198 -10.78 4.34 -17.29
C PHE A 198 -9.56 3.67 -17.91
N PHE A 199 -9.40 2.37 -17.73
CA PHE A 199 -8.20 1.63 -18.12
C PHE A 199 -8.50 0.65 -19.25
N SER A 200 -7.53 0.45 -20.14
CA SER A 200 -7.65 -0.43 -21.31
C SER A 200 -7.82 -1.90 -20.93
N LYS A 201 -7.22 -2.32 -19.81
CA LYS A 201 -7.31 -3.67 -19.27
C LYS A 201 -7.36 -3.61 -17.75
N VAL A 202 -8.20 -4.43 -17.14
CA VAL A 202 -8.28 -4.60 -15.67
C VAL A 202 -8.32 -6.09 -15.37
N GLU A 203 -7.39 -6.57 -14.55
CA GLU A 203 -7.25 -7.97 -14.16
C GLU A 203 -7.41 -8.15 -12.66
N TYR A 204 -8.03 -9.25 -12.24
CA TYR A 204 -8.03 -9.70 -10.87
C TYR A 204 -6.78 -10.54 -10.57
N PHE A 205 -6.17 -10.29 -9.41
CA PHE A 205 -5.18 -11.16 -8.83
C PHE A 205 -5.47 -11.34 -7.34
N TYR A 206 -5.48 -12.58 -6.85
CA TYR A 206 -5.93 -12.92 -5.50
C TYR A 206 -4.77 -13.41 -4.63
N PRO A 207 -4.02 -12.53 -3.97
CA PRO A 207 -3.11 -12.93 -2.91
C PRO A 207 -3.88 -13.05 -1.59
N GLU A 208 -4.14 -14.28 -1.13
CA GLU A 208 -4.85 -14.58 0.12
C GLU A 208 -6.25 -13.94 0.21
N ALA A 209 -6.53 -13.15 1.28
CA ALA A 209 -7.84 -12.54 1.54
C ALA A 209 -8.10 -11.21 0.80
N ASN A 210 -7.11 -10.71 0.09
CA ASN A 210 -7.20 -9.49 -0.70
C ASN A 210 -7.41 -9.82 -2.18
N VAL A 211 -7.86 -8.84 -2.92
CA VAL A 211 -7.79 -8.84 -4.38
C VAL A 211 -7.05 -7.61 -4.86
N MET A 212 -6.13 -7.82 -5.76
CA MET A 212 -5.41 -6.77 -6.46
C MET A 212 -6.05 -6.56 -7.82
N LEU A 213 -6.48 -5.32 -8.08
CA LEU A 213 -6.99 -4.92 -9.38
C LEU A 213 -5.81 -4.29 -10.14
N ILE A 214 -5.28 -5.05 -11.11
CA ILE A 214 -4.13 -4.63 -11.91
C ILE A 214 -4.67 -4.00 -13.20
N CYS A 215 -4.38 -2.71 -13.41
CA CYS A 215 -4.90 -1.95 -14.54
C CYS A 215 -3.75 -1.48 -15.43
N THR A 216 -3.94 -1.62 -16.75
CA THR A 216 -3.04 -1.06 -17.79
C THR A 216 -3.65 0.23 -18.34
N LYS A 217 -2.81 1.23 -18.58
CA LYS A 217 -3.23 2.53 -19.15
C LYS A 217 -3.91 2.41 -20.50
#